data_41d2eb8f2d32857d968f03568543825f
#
_entry.id   41d2eb8f2d32857d968f03568543825f
#
_cell.length_a   1.000
_cell.length_b   1.000
_cell.length_c   1.000
_cell.angle_alpha   90.00
_cell.angle_beta   90.00
_cell.angle_gamma   90.00
#
_symmetry.space_group_name_H-M   'P 1'
#
loop_
_entity.id
_entity.type
_entity.pdbx_description
1 polymer ?
#
loop_
_entity_poly.entity_id
_entity_poly.type
_entity_poly.pdbx_seq_one_letter_code
_entity_poly.pdbx_strand_id
1 'polypeptide(L)'
;MIPRSNPGDAARTRGPGQQSRLGRNEHWLHSLDTATGGIRLGEEWTLGALPGRGKTAFGVQVALANACAGTPVAAFSLEMQDTEISKRFLCATSSFAAMQVRNPQIVRGDRRPELMESAASLSQLPIYVDSRPSLKIQELLASAGCTFGATA
;
A
#
# COMPACT_ATOMS: atom_id res chain seq x y z
N MET A 1 -7.87 -25.80 -39.57
CA MET A 1 -8.45 -24.50 -39.96
C MET A 1 -8.68 -23.71 -38.67
N ILE A 2 -7.75 -22.82 -38.29
CA ILE A 2 -7.75 -22.11 -37.01
C ILE A 2 -8.27 -20.70 -37.30
N PRO A 3 -9.29 -20.18 -36.61
CA PRO A 3 -9.78 -18.84 -36.81
C PRO A 3 -8.78 -17.81 -36.24
N ARG A 4 -8.41 -16.83 -37.06
CA ARG A 4 -7.56 -15.70 -36.69
C ARG A 4 -8.35 -14.73 -35.80
N SER A 5 -7.80 -14.43 -34.62
CA SER A 5 -8.28 -13.36 -33.75
C SER A 5 -8.03 -11.99 -34.37
N ASN A 6 -9.07 -11.16 -34.41
CA ASN A 6 -9.08 -9.82 -34.94
C ASN A 6 -8.47 -8.81 -33.92
N PRO A 7 -7.50 -7.94 -34.29
CA PRO A 7 -6.86 -7.01 -33.38
C PRO A 7 -7.64 -5.70 -33.16
N GLY A 8 -8.97 -5.73 -33.22
CA GLY A 8 -9.82 -4.55 -33.22
C GLY A 8 -10.62 -4.25 -31.93
N ASP A 9 -10.47 -5.00 -30.84
CA ASP A 9 -11.39 -4.89 -29.69
C ASP A 9 -10.73 -4.33 -28.39
N ALA A 10 -9.72 -3.48 -28.52
CA ALA A 10 -9.00 -2.86 -27.41
C ALA A 10 -9.40 -1.40 -27.15
N ALA A 11 -10.60 -0.97 -27.46
CA ALA A 11 -11.09 0.37 -27.14
C ALA A 11 -12.50 0.32 -26.53
N ARG A 12 -12.66 -0.37 -25.39
CA ARG A 12 -13.80 -0.12 -24.51
C ARG A 12 -13.48 1.08 -23.63
N THR A 13 -13.98 2.24 -24.04
CA THR A 13 -14.12 3.48 -23.29
C THR A 13 -14.64 3.20 -21.88
N ARG A 14 -13.81 3.51 -20.87
CA ARG A 14 -14.20 3.50 -19.46
C ARG A 14 -15.24 4.59 -19.26
N GLY A 15 -16.46 4.22 -18.91
CA GLY A 15 -17.52 5.14 -18.54
C GLY A 15 -17.18 5.92 -17.25
N PRO A 16 -17.75 7.13 -17.06
CA PRO A 16 -17.57 7.94 -15.87
C PRO A 16 -18.35 7.32 -14.70
N GLY A 17 -17.69 6.49 -13.87
CA GLY A 17 -18.32 5.79 -12.75
C GLY A 17 -17.42 4.79 -12.00
N GLN A 18 -16.20 4.56 -12.44
CA GLN A 18 -15.25 3.71 -11.75
C GLN A 18 -14.32 4.53 -10.83
N GLN A 19 -14.92 5.23 -9.89
CA GLN A 19 -14.15 5.88 -8.84
C GLN A 19 -13.72 4.86 -7.80
N SER A 20 -12.39 4.81 -7.59
CA SER A 20 -11.67 4.25 -6.45
C SER A 20 -12.11 2.88 -5.95
N ARG A 21 -11.84 1.86 -6.74
CA ARG A 21 -11.58 0.52 -6.22
C ARG A 21 -10.12 0.48 -5.80
N LEU A 22 -9.83 -0.07 -4.63
CA LEU A 22 -8.47 -0.43 -4.20
C LEU A 22 -7.68 -0.95 -5.39
N GLY A 23 -6.51 -0.31 -5.65
CA GLY A 23 -5.64 -0.67 -6.75
C GLY A 23 -5.42 -2.17 -6.79
N ARG A 24 -5.61 -2.75 -7.96
CA ARG A 24 -5.45 -4.18 -8.21
C ARG A 24 -4.00 -4.58 -7.96
N ASN A 25 -3.73 -5.17 -6.84
CA ASN A 25 -2.62 -6.09 -6.71
C ASN A 25 -3.14 -7.48 -7.07
N GLU A 26 -2.70 -8.03 -8.20
CA GLU A 26 -3.34 -9.13 -8.94
C GLU A 26 -3.35 -10.49 -8.24
N HIS A 27 -2.85 -10.64 -7.01
CA HIS A 27 -2.60 -11.97 -6.49
C HIS A 27 -3.34 -12.40 -5.23
N TRP A 28 -3.85 -11.52 -4.34
CA TRP A 28 -4.52 -11.99 -3.14
C TRP A 28 -5.64 -11.08 -2.60
N LEU A 29 -5.64 -9.81 -2.89
CA LEU A 29 -6.75 -8.90 -2.57
C LEU A 29 -7.91 -9.05 -3.56
N HIS A 30 -7.66 -9.63 -4.74
CA HIS A 30 -8.69 -9.83 -5.76
C HIS A 30 -9.89 -10.66 -5.27
N SER A 31 -9.64 -11.72 -4.49
CA SER A 31 -10.72 -12.53 -3.93
C SER A 31 -11.54 -11.74 -2.90
N LEU A 32 -10.89 -10.90 -2.10
CA LEU A 32 -11.54 -10.03 -1.15
C LEU A 32 -12.36 -8.94 -1.87
N ASP A 33 -11.76 -8.28 -2.85
CA ASP A 33 -12.43 -7.26 -3.66
C ASP A 33 -13.64 -7.82 -4.40
N THR A 34 -13.55 -9.05 -4.91
CA THR A 34 -14.66 -9.74 -5.55
C THR A 34 -15.78 -10.04 -4.57
N ALA A 35 -15.45 -10.44 -3.36
CA ALA A 35 -16.43 -10.78 -2.33
C ALA A 35 -17.11 -9.56 -1.72
N THR A 36 -16.39 -8.44 -1.58
CA THR A 36 -16.87 -7.24 -0.87
C THR A 36 -17.25 -6.08 -1.80
N GLY A 37 -16.82 -6.13 -3.05
CA GLY A 37 -16.94 -5.01 -4.01
C GLY A 37 -15.84 -3.95 -3.84
N GLY A 38 -14.82 -4.21 -3.01
CA GLY A 38 -13.74 -3.29 -2.66
C GLY A 38 -14.14 -2.25 -1.63
N ILE A 39 -13.18 -1.52 -1.08
CA ILE A 39 -13.41 -0.41 -0.14
C ILE A 39 -13.88 0.82 -0.92
N ARG A 40 -14.94 1.46 -0.46
CA ARG A 40 -15.50 2.66 -1.08
C ARG A 40 -15.21 3.90 -0.24
N LEU A 41 -15.30 5.07 -0.85
CA LEU A 41 -15.17 6.33 -0.13
C LEU A 41 -16.25 6.44 0.95
N GLY A 42 -15.82 6.84 2.16
CA GLY A 42 -16.71 6.98 3.31
C GLY A 42 -17.01 5.68 4.06
N GLU A 43 -16.50 4.54 3.60
CA GLU A 43 -16.62 3.28 4.33
C GLU A 43 -15.52 3.13 5.39
N GLU A 44 -15.88 2.54 6.51
CA GLU A 44 -14.97 2.11 7.56
C GLU A 44 -14.88 0.57 7.57
N TRP A 45 -13.64 0.07 7.56
CA TRP A 45 -13.38 -1.35 7.65
C TRP A 45 -12.58 -1.67 8.92
N THR A 46 -13.12 -2.53 9.76
CA THR A 46 -12.44 -3.02 10.96
C THR A 46 -11.88 -4.42 10.73
N LEU A 47 -10.57 -4.56 10.87
CA LEU A 47 -9.88 -5.85 10.77
C LEU A 47 -9.53 -6.37 12.16
N GLY A 48 -10.19 -7.41 12.60
CA GLY A 48 -9.91 -8.14 13.85
C GLY A 48 -9.04 -9.37 13.59
N ALA A 49 -7.99 -9.57 14.39
CA ALA A 49 -7.22 -10.83 14.41
C ALA A 49 -6.45 -10.97 15.72
N LEU A 50 -6.10 -12.21 16.07
CA LEU A 50 -5.20 -12.48 17.18
C LEU A 50 -3.81 -11.87 16.94
N PRO A 51 -3.04 -11.57 18.01
CA PRO A 51 -1.66 -11.10 17.88
C PRO A 51 -0.82 -12.01 16.98
N GLY A 52 0.05 -11.42 16.15
CA GLY A 52 0.93 -12.17 15.26
C GLY A 52 0.26 -12.76 13.99
N ARG A 53 -1.04 -12.58 13.79
CA ARG A 53 -1.77 -13.13 12.62
C ARG A 53 -1.77 -12.25 11.38
N GLY A 54 -0.91 -11.25 11.31
CA GLY A 54 -0.69 -10.50 10.09
C GLY A 54 -1.58 -9.27 9.86
N LYS A 55 -2.29 -8.74 10.86
CA LYS A 55 -3.09 -7.50 10.74
C LYS A 55 -2.31 -6.37 10.05
N THR A 56 -1.14 -6.04 10.60
CA THR A 56 -0.27 -4.98 10.06
C THR A 56 0.24 -5.30 8.66
N ALA A 57 0.55 -6.57 8.38
CA ALA A 57 0.98 -6.98 7.05
C ALA A 57 -0.14 -6.78 6.01
N PHE A 58 -1.39 -7.10 6.39
CA PHE A 58 -2.56 -6.80 5.55
C PHE A 58 -2.72 -5.30 5.31
N GLY A 59 -2.66 -4.47 6.37
CA GLY A 59 -2.74 -3.01 6.26
C GLY A 59 -1.66 -2.41 5.35
N VAL A 60 -0.42 -2.90 5.47
CA VAL A 60 0.70 -2.51 4.59
C VAL A 60 0.40 -2.84 3.13
N GLN A 61 -0.16 -4.00 2.83
CA GLN A 61 -0.49 -4.39 1.46
C GLN A 61 -1.63 -3.55 0.89
N VAL A 62 -2.67 -3.27 1.68
CA VAL A 62 -3.76 -2.37 1.28
C VAL A 62 -3.23 -0.97 1.00
N ALA A 63 -2.38 -0.46 1.87
CA ALA A 63 -1.75 0.85 1.71
C ALA A 63 -0.90 0.93 0.43
N LEU A 64 -0.06 -0.09 0.18
CA LEU A 64 0.77 -0.17 -1.03
C LEU A 64 -0.08 -0.23 -2.31
N ALA A 65 -1.12 -1.07 -2.31
CA ALA A 65 -1.99 -1.22 -3.47
C ALA A 65 -2.64 0.12 -3.87
N ASN A 66 -3.09 0.90 -2.88
CA ASN A 66 -3.66 2.23 -3.12
C ASN A 66 -2.60 3.24 -3.56
N ALA A 67 -1.45 3.28 -2.88
CA ALA A 67 -0.38 4.21 -3.21
C ALA A 67 0.20 3.95 -4.61
N CYS A 68 0.37 2.69 -5.00
CA CYS A 68 0.77 2.32 -6.37
C CYS A 68 -0.27 2.72 -7.43
N ALA A 69 -1.53 2.80 -7.05
CA ALA A 69 -2.60 3.33 -7.90
C ALA A 69 -2.66 4.87 -7.92
N GLY A 70 -1.74 5.54 -7.22
CA GLY A 70 -1.67 7.00 -7.13
C GLY A 70 -2.61 7.62 -6.09
N THR A 71 -3.26 6.82 -5.26
CA THR A 71 -4.12 7.30 -4.17
C THR A 71 -3.27 7.60 -2.94
N PRO A 72 -3.28 8.82 -2.38
CA PRO A 72 -2.56 9.12 -1.15
C PRO A 72 -3.07 8.29 0.02
N VAL A 73 -2.15 7.80 0.85
CA VAL A 73 -2.46 6.97 2.01
C VAL A 73 -1.83 7.56 3.26
N ALA A 74 -2.60 7.71 4.32
CA ALA A 74 -2.11 8.02 5.65
C ALA A 74 -2.20 6.79 6.56
N ALA A 75 -1.09 6.39 7.15
CA ALA A 75 -0.99 5.28 8.07
C ALA A 75 -0.65 5.78 9.48
N PHE A 76 -1.58 5.63 10.40
CA PHE A 76 -1.38 5.99 11.81
C PHE A 76 -1.11 4.75 12.63
N SER A 77 -0.01 4.74 13.38
CA SER A 77 0.38 3.62 14.23
C SER A 77 0.58 4.06 15.66
N LEU A 78 -0.21 3.50 16.55
CA LEU A 78 -0.09 3.77 17.99
C LEU A 78 0.79 2.74 18.71
N GLU A 79 1.13 1.63 18.04
CA GLU A 79 1.85 0.51 18.62
C GLU A 79 3.30 0.39 18.08
N MET A 80 3.50 0.75 16.83
CA MET A 80 4.78 0.57 16.13
C MET A 80 5.38 1.89 15.70
N GLN A 81 6.70 2.01 15.80
CA GLN A 81 7.42 3.18 15.29
C GLN A 81 7.39 3.24 13.75
N ASP A 82 7.50 4.45 13.22
CA ASP A 82 7.54 4.74 11.77
C ASP A 82 8.63 3.94 11.04
N THR A 83 9.80 3.81 11.66
CA THR A 83 10.92 3.02 11.12
C THR A 83 10.57 1.55 10.92
N GLU A 84 9.81 0.96 11.84
CA GLU A 84 9.39 -0.45 11.72
C GLU A 84 8.31 -0.63 10.67
N ILE A 85 7.41 0.34 10.54
CA ILE A 85 6.39 0.35 9.49
C ILE A 85 7.05 0.54 8.11
N SER A 86 7.98 1.49 7.99
CA SER A 86 8.73 1.74 6.74
C SER A 86 9.53 0.51 6.30
N LYS A 87 10.15 -0.22 7.24
CA LYS A 87 10.80 -1.50 6.93
C LYS A 87 9.82 -2.55 6.40
N ARG A 88 8.58 -2.60 6.92
CA ARG A 88 7.56 -3.51 6.42
C ARG A 88 7.10 -3.13 5.00
N PHE A 89 6.95 -1.85 4.71
CA PHE A 89 6.71 -1.37 3.34
C PHE A 89 7.85 -1.79 2.41
N LEU A 90 9.11 -1.59 2.82
CA LEU A 90 10.27 -1.97 2.02
C LEU A 90 10.35 -3.49 1.79
N CYS A 91 10.06 -4.30 2.81
CA CYS A 91 10.00 -5.76 2.64
C CYS A 91 8.87 -6.19 1.69
N ALA A 92 7.76 -5.46 1.68
CA ALA A 92 6.61 -5.80 0.83
C ALA A 92 6.81 -5.38 -0.64
N THR A 93 7.66 -4.38 -0.90
CA THR A 93 7.95 -3.87 -2.26
C THR A 93 9.24 -4.45 -2.86
N SER A 94 10.07 -5.10 -2.06
CA SER A 94 11.38 -5.60 -2.48
C SER A 94 11.48 -7.12 -2.35
N SER A 95 12.51 -7.70 -2.99
CA SER A 95 12.86 -9.11 -2.88
C SER A 95 13.66 -9.45 -1.60
N PHE A 96 13.83 -8.49 -0.68
CA PHE A 96 14.64 -8.64 0.50
C PHE A 96 13.86 -9.16 1.70
N ALA A 97 14.44 -10.13 2.41
CA ALA A 97 13.88 -10.63 3.67
C ALA A 97 13.96 -9.56 4.78
N ALA A 98 13.03 -9.61 5.73
CA ALA A 98 12.97 -8.67 6.84
C ALA A 98 14.29 -8.53 7.62
N MET A 99 15.07 -9.62 7.74
CA MET A 99 16.39 -9.59 8.39
C MET A 99 17.40 -8.76 7.59
N GLN A 100 17.35 -8.81 6.26
CA GLN A 100 18.23 -8.03 5.38
C GLN A 100 17.89 -6.54 5.42
N VAL A 101 16.61 -6.21 5.48
CA VAL A 101 16.15 -4.83 5.62
C VAL A 101 16.50 -4.25 6.99
N ARG A 102 16.40 -5.06 8.06
CA ARG A 102 16.80 -4.67 9.41
C ARG A 102 18.32 -4.49 9.56
N ASN A 103 19.08 -5.29 8.86
CA ASN A 103 20.54 -5.29 8.91
C ASN A 103 21.14 -5.24 7.50
N PRO A 104 21.19 -4.06 6.85
CA PRO A 104 21.66 -3.94 5.47
C PRO A 104 23.11 -4.40 5.27
N GLN A 105 23.88 -4.54 6.35
CA GLN A 105 25.28 -5.01 6.28
C GLN A 105 25.40 -6.48 5.84
N ILE A 106 24.36 -7.30 6.09
CA ILE A 106 24.33 -8.70 5.63
C ILE A 106 23.92 -8.87 4.18
N VAL A 107 23.45 -7.80 3.53
CA VAL A 107 23.15 -7.81 2.10
C VAL A 107 24.48 -7.84 1.34
N ARG A 108 24.61 -8.79 0.41
CA ARG A 108 25.79 -8.87 -0.46
C ARG A 108 26.03 -7.54 -1.16
N GLY A 109 27.31 -7.19 -1.33
CA GLY A 109 27.70 -5.89 -1.87
C GLY A 109 27.11 -5.60 -3.27
N ASP A 110 26.98 -6.63 -4.09
CA ASP A 110 26.38 -6.59 -5.43
C ASP A 110 24.86 -6.32 -5.42
N ARG A 111 24.16 -6.68 -4.34
CA ARG A 111 22.71 -6.45 -4.18
C ARG A 111 22.34 -5.20 -3.39
N ARG A 112 23.32 -4.49 -2.83
CA ARG A 112 23.05 -3.23 -2.11
C ARG A 112 22.41 -2.15 -2.98
N PRO A 113 22.83 -1.94 -4.23
CA PRO A 113 22.16 -1.00 -5.14
C PRO A 113 20.69 -1.33 -5.34
N GLU A 114 20.31 -2.60 -5.48
CA GLU A 114 18.92 -3.07 -5.61
C GLU A 114 18.07 -2.68 -4.38
N LEU A 115 18.64 -2.82 -3.17
CA LEU A 115 17.95 -2.40 -1.95
C LEU A 115 17.75 -0.88 -1.90
N MET A 116 18.76 -0.11 -2.31
CA MET A 116 18.68 1.35 -2.35
C MET A 116 17.67 1.83 -3.41
N GLU A 117 17.62 1.19 -4.57
CA GLU A 117 16.64 1.48 -5.60
C GLU A 117 15.21 1.16 -5.14
N SER A 118 15.02 0.04 -4.45
CA SER A 118 13.72 -0.31 -3.85
C SER A 118 13.28 0.74 -2.82
N ALA A 119 14.21 1.23 -2.00
CA ALA A 119 13.91 2.28 -1.03
C ALA A 119 13.59 3.63 -1.71
N ALA A 120 14.33 3.97 -2.77
CA ALA A 120 14.08 5.18 -3.56
C ALA A 120 12.71 5.12 -4.25
N SER A 121 12.36 3.99 -4.83
CA SER A 121 11.03 3.77 -5.45
C SER A 121 9.91 3.88 -4.42
N LEU A 122 10.08 3.29 -3.23
CA LEU A 122 9.11 3.40 -2.14
C LEU A 122 8.91 4.86 -1.71
N SER A 123 9.97 5.67 -1.66
CA SER A 123 9.90 7.07 -1.25
C SER A 123 9.12 7.97 -2.23
N GLN A 124 8.88 7.52 -3.46
CA GLN A 124 8.07 8.22 -4.45
C GLN A 124 6.56 7.95 -4.29
N LEU A 125 6.19 6.94 -3.52
CA LEU A 125 4.79 6.62 -3.28
C LEU A 125 4.16 7.63 -2.31
N PRO A 126 2.91 8.04 -2.52
CA PRO A 126 2.20 8.97 -1.65
C PRO A 126 1.72 8.29 -0.36
N ILE A 127 2.68 7.81 0.45
CA ILE A 127 2.42 7.15 1.74
C ILE A 127 2.95 8.02 2.86
N TYR A 128 2.09 8.40 3.78
CA TYR A 128 2.42 9.20 4.96
C TYR A 128 2.26 8.33 6.22
N VAL A 129 3.30 8.24 7.02
CA VAL A 129 3.30 7.45 8.26
C VAL A 129 3.42 8.37 9.45
N ASP A 130 2.52 8.22 10.42
CA ASP A 130 2.59 8.90 11.71
C ASP A 130 2.54 7.86 12.83
N SER A 131 3.58 7.80 13.64
CA SER A 131 3.76 6.79 14.70
C SER A 131 3.73 7.38 16.11
N ARG A 132 3.15 8.57 16.27
CA ARG A 132 3.02 9.18 17.60
C ARG A 132 2.16 8.31 18.53
N PRO A 133 2.67 7.91 19.71
CA PRO A 133 1.99 6.92 20.57
C PRO A 133 0.73 7.46 21.25
N SER A 134 0.52 8.78 21.26
CA SER A 134 -0.63 9.44 21.89
C SER A 134 -1.20 10.53 20.98
N LEU A 135 -1.78 10.10 19.85
CA LEU A 135 -2.51 11.02 18.96
C LEU A 135 -3.91 11.27 19.51
N LYS A 136 -4.24 12.54 19.76
CA LYS A 136 -5.61 12.96 20.00
C LYS A 136 -6.39 12.91 18.68
N ILE A 137 -7.69 12.60 18.76
CA ILE A 137 -8.56 12.54 17.57
C ILE A 137 -8.47 13.83 16.73
N GLN A 138 -8.38 14.98 17.38
CA GLN A 138 -8.26 16.29 16.72
C GLN A 138 -6.94 16.41 15.93
N GLU A 139 -5.83 15.89 16.47
CA GLU A 139 -4.53 15.90 15.82
C GLU A 139 -4.49 14.90 14.65
N LEU A 140 -5.15 13.76 14.80
CA LEU A 140 -5.31 12.78 13.72
C LEU A 140 -6.10 13.38 12.56
N LEU A 141 -7.22 14.03 12.84
CA LEU A 141 -8.03 14.70 11.81
C LEU A 141 -7.27 15.84 11.14
N ALA A 142 -6.51 16.64 11.91
CA ALA A 142 -5.69 17.72 11.36
C ALA A 142 -4.56 17.16 10.47
N SER A 143 -3.86 16.11 10.90
CA SER A 143 -2.82 15.47 10.10
C SER A 143 -3.39 14.85 8.83
N ALA A 144 -4.52 14.16 8.91
CA ALA A 144 -5.21 13.63 7.73
C ALA A 144 -5.64 14.76 6.79
N GLY A 145 -6.23 15.84 7.31
CA GLY A 145 -6.63 17.01 6.53
C GLY A 145 -5.47 17.69 5.81
N CYS A 146 -4.32 17.86 6.47
CA CYS A 146 -3.11 18.40 5.83
C CYS A 146 -2.56 17.47 4.75
N THR A 147 -2.64 16.17 4.94
CA THR A 147 -2.13 15.17 3.98
C THR A 147 -3.00 15.12 2.71
N PHE A 148 -4.31 15.22 2.85
CA PHE A 148 -5.26 15.12 1.73
C PHE A 148 -5.71 16.49 1.19
N GLY A 149 -5.62 17.56 1.98
CA GLY A 149 -6.01 18.92 1.57
C GLY A 149 -5.00 19.62 0.67
N ALA A 150 -3.77 19.13 0.58
CA ALA A 150 -2.73 19.67 -0.32
C ALA A 150 -2.83 19.16 -1.77
N THR A 151 -3.82 18.33 -2.08
CA THR A 151 -4.00 17.68 -3.39
C THR A 151 -5.28 18.14 -4.12
N ALA A 152 -5.91 19.20 -3.63
CA ALA A 152 -7.10 19.81 -4.25
C ALA A 152 -6.73 21.10 -5.03
#